data_049c615540962a6526af62a2c4ba6f4f
#
_entry.id   049c615540962a6526af62a2c4ba6f4f
#
_cell.length_a   1.000
_cell.length_b   1.000
_cell.length_c   1.000
_cell.angle_alpha   90.00
_cell.angle_beta   90.00
_cell.angle_gamma   90.00
#
_symmetry.space_group_name_H-M   'P 1'
#
loop_
_entity.id
_entity.type
_entity.pdbx_description
1 polymer ?
#
loop_
_entity_poly.entity_id
_entity_poly.type
_entity_poly.pdbx_seq_one_letter_code
_entity_poly.pdbx_strand_id
1 'polypeptide(L)'
;MSNAVPYYEDFSEIKKKIWSMLDDAVTNRSSPFRIPVFVCGDQSEFDGRIVVLRKSDQLNNLLQFHSDIRSDKIPKLKKNSSAALIFYDKEEKIQLRVKVKCLVNHDNEITEQSWSKTAHVSRKCYLVNNGPGTEMEEPSSGLSEDIEKSGFTMEQSE
;
A
#
# COMPACT_ATOMS: atom_id res chain seq x y z
N MET A 1 5.94 37.50 21.23
CA MET A 1 6.23 36.37 20.35
C MET A 1 5.86 35.10 21.11
N SER A 2 4.85 34.35 20.66
CA SER A 2 4.42 33.13 21.35
C SER A 2 5.56 32.09 21.19
N ASN A 3 6.18 31.69 22.31
CA ASN A 3 7.08 30.54 22.37
C ASN A 3 6.23 29.26 22.24
N ALA A 4 5.70 29.00 21.04
CA ALA A 4 5.05 27.72 20.79
C ALA A 4 6.13 26.63 20.91
N VAL A 5 5.89 25.67 21.79
CA VAL A 5 6.73 24.48 21.93
C VAL A 5 6.79 23.78 20.59
N PRO A 6 7.99 23.48 20.04
CA PRO A 6 8.08 22.75 18.79
C PRO A 6 7.30 21.43 18.86
N TYR A 7 6.62 21.04 17.78
CA TYR A 7 5.75 19.85 17.76
C TYR A 7 6.47 18.57 18.23
N TYR A 8 7.79 18.46 18.00
CA TYR A 8 8.60 17.31 18.38
C TYR A 8 8.91 17.22 19.88
N GLU A 9 8.51 18.20 20.68
CA GLU A 9 8.64 18.20 22.16
C GLU A 9 7.32 17.77 22.85
N ASP A 10 6.24 17.57 22.08
CA ASP A 10 4.93 17.14 22.58
C ASP A 10 4.45 15.90 21.82
N PHE A 11 4.29 14.78 22.54
CA PHE A 11 3.84 13.52 21.94
C PHE A 11 2.47 13.60 21.28
N SER A 12 1.57 14.45 21.77
CA SER A 12 0.25 14.63 21.15
C SER A 12 0.37 15.36 19.82
N GLU A 13 1.23 16.35 19.72
CA GLU A 13 1.50 17.10 18.51
C GLU A 13 2.29 16.23 17.49
N ILE A 14 3.25 15.42 17.97
CA ILE A 14 3.92 14.42 17.11
C ILE A 14 2.88 13.47 16.50
N LYS A 15 1.96 12.93 17.32
CA LYS A 15 0.92 12.02 16.83
C LYS A 15 0.00 12.71 15.81
N LYS A 16 -0.42 13.94 16.05
CA LYS A 16 -1.21 14.72 15.09
C LYS A 16 -0.45 14.94 13.77
N LYS A 17 0.81 15.33 13.84
CA LYS A 17 1.67 15.52 12.64
C LYS A 17 1.76 14.22 11.84
N ILE A 18 2.02 13.07 12.47
CA ILE A 18 2.10 11.77 11.82
C ILE A 18 0.79 11.45 11.07
N TRP A 19 -0.36 11.57 11.73
CA TRP A 19 -1.63 11.27 11.09
C TRP A 19 -1.97 12.25 9.97
N SER A 20 -1.64 13.53 10.12
CA SER A 20 -1.76 14.52 9.05
C SER A 20 -0.94 14.15 7.81
N MET A 21 0.31 13.68 8.00
CA MET A 21 1.16 13.22 6.88
C MET A 21 0.60 11.97 6.22
N LEU A 22 0.05 11.03 6.99
CA LEU A 22 -0.60 9.82 6.47
C LEU A 22 -1.88 10.16 5.70
N ASP A 23 -2.70 11.09 6.18
CA ASP A 23 -3.92 11.53 5.51
C ASP A 23 -3.60 12.26 4.19
N ASP A 24 -2.62 13.18 4.20
CA ASP A 24 -2.13 13.82 2.98
C ASP A 24 -1.68 12.78 1.94
N ALA A 25 -0.94 11.77 2.36
CA ALA A 25 -0.40 10.74 1.49
C ALA A 25 -1.46 9.90 0.75
N VAL A 26 -2.70 9.84 1.23
CA VAL A 26 -3.80 9.12 0.55
C VAL A 26 -4.18 9.80 -0.77
N THR A 27 -4.15 11.12 -0.82
CA THR A 27 -4.61 11.91 -1.97
C THR A 27 -3.47 12.59 -2.74
N ASN A 28 -2.46 13.06 -2.02
CA ASN A 28 -1.31 13.75 -2.59
C ASN A 28 -0.32 12.74 -3.20
N ARG A 29 -0.25 12.71 -4.54
CA ARG A 29 0.64 11.79 -5.27
C ARG A 29 2.12 12.07 -5.07
N SER A 30 2.48 13.29 -4.67
CA SER A 30 3.87 13.71 -4.42
C SER A 30 4.30 13.50 -2.97
N SER A 31 3.38 13.11 -2.08
CA SER A 31 3.71 12.87 -0.68
C SER A 31 4.68 11.70 -0.53
N PRO A 32 5.81 11.87 0.17
CA PRO A 32 6.76 10.77 0.40
C PRO A 32 6.16 9.62 1.23
N PHE A 33 5.11 9.88 2.02
CA PHE A 33 4.40 8.87 2.79
C PHE A 33 3.41 8.05 1.96
N ARG A 34 3.20 8.40 0.66
CA ARG A 34 2.29 7.67 -0.22
C ARG A 34 2.75 6.26 -0.55
N ILE A 35 4.06 6.04 -0.63
CA ILE A 35 4.67 4.79 -1.10
C ILE A 35 5.60 4.18 -0.04
N PRO A 36 5.06 3.76 1.12
CA PRO A 36 5.87 3.12 2.14
C PRO A 36 6.46 1.78 1.67
N VAL A 37 7.55 1.38 2.31
CA VAL A 37 8.04 0.00 2.26
C VAL A 37 7.20 -0.85 3.21
N PHE A 38 6.57 -1.88 2.67
CA PHE A 38 5.88 -2.91 3.44
C PHE A 38 6.79 -4.13 3.58
N VAL A 39 7.00 -4.58 4.80
CA VAL A 39 7.84 -5.74 5.13
C VAL A 39 7.00 -6.78 5.84
N CYS A 40 6.98 -7.99 5.31
CA CYS A 40 6.36 -9.15 5.96
C CYS A 40 7.25 -10.39 5.80
N GLY A 41 6.99 -11.40 6.59
CA GLY A 41 7.77 -12.64 6.55
C GLY A 41 7.53 -13.50 7.78
N ASP A 42 8.33 -14.54 7.89
CA ASP A 42 8.36 -15.42 9.04
C ASP A 42 9.77 -15.44 9.68
N GLN A 43 10.06 -16.47 10.47
CA GLN A 43 11.36 -16.55 11.16
C GLN A 43 12.55 -16.83 10.22
N SER A 44 12.29 -17.34 9.02
CA SER A 44 13.32 -17.78 8.07
C SER A 44 13.50 -16.83 6.88
N GLU A 45 12.45 -16.11 6.49
CA GLU A 45 12.44 -15.31 5.27
C GLU A 45 11.65 -14.02 5.47
N PHE A 46 12.26 -12.91 5.11
CA PHE A 46 11.63 -11.58 5.10
C PHE A 46 11.62 -11.06 3.67
N ASP A 47 10.53 -10.40 3.31
CA ASP A 47 10.38 -9.76 2.01
C ASP A 47 9.83 -8.36 2.18
N GLY A 48 10.44 -7.40 1.46
CA GLY A 48 10.10 -5.99 1.50
C GLY A 48 9.72 -5.47 0.11
N ARG A 49 8.65 -4.72 0.02
CA ARG A 49 8.17 -4.13 -1.25
C ARG A 49 7.50 -2.80 -1.03
N ILE A 50 7.47 -1.98 -2.06
CA ILE A 50 6.71 -0.74 -2.06
C ILE A 50 5.22 -1.07 -2.21
N VAL A 51 4.40 -0.39 -1.43
CA VAL A 51 2.93 -0.41 -1.56
C VAL A 51 2.41 1.02 -1.65
N VAL A 52 1.19 1.20 -2.17
CA VAL A 52 0.57 2.53 -2.26
C VAL A 52 -0.46 2.67 -1.16
N LEU A 53 -0.28 3.65 -0.27
CA LEU A 53 -1.26 3.96 0.76
C LEU A 53 -2.56 4.47 0.12
N ARG A 54 -3.69 3.83 0.47
CA ARG A 54 -5.00 4.09 -0.12
C ARG A 54 -6.01 4.66 0.87
N LYS A 55 -5.82 4.37 2.16
CA LYS A 55 -6.64 4.93 3.25
C LYS A 55 -5.79 5.04 4.50
N SER A 56 -6.00 6.11 5.25
CA SER A 56 -5.63 6.24 6.65
C SER A 56 -6.89 6.49 7.48
N ASP A 57 -6.91 5.97 8.69
CA ASP A 57 -8.04 6.08 9.60
C ASP A 57 -7.50 6.16 11.03
N GLN A 58 -7.35 7.38 11.51
CA GLN A 58 -6.79 7.63 12.85
C GLN A 58 -7.66 7.07 13.96
N LEU A 59 -9.00 7.09 13.80
CA LEU A 59 -9.92 6.63 14.85
C LEU A 59 -9.79 5.13 15.09
N ASN A 60 -9.61 4.37 14.00
CA ASN A 60 -9.49 2.92 14.04
C ASN A 60 -8.03 2.44 14.02
N ASN A 61 -7.05 3.35 14.00
CA ASN A 61 -5.62 3.05 13.83
C ASN A 61 -5.37 2.12 12.64
N LEU A 62 -5.97 2.44 11.49
CA LEU A 62 -5.98 1.60 10.31
C LEU A 62 -5.29 2.31 9.13
N LEU A 63 -4.46 1.54 8.43
CA LEU A 63 -3.90 1.89 7.12
C LEU A 63 -4.32 0.83 6.11
N GLN A 64 -4.67 1.25 4.88
CA GLN A 64 -5.08 0.33 3.83
C GLN A 64 -4.24 0.53 2.58
N PHE A 65 -3.88 -0.58 1.95
CA PHE A 65 -3.30 -0.63 0.62
C PHE A 65 -3.91 -1.80 -0.17
N HIS A 66 -3.81 -1.76 -1.49
CA HIS A 66 -4.31 -2.81 -2.36
C HIS A 66 -3.17 -3.76 -2.74
N SER A 67 -3.52 -5.00 -2.98
CA SER A 67 -2.60 -6.04 -3.42
C SER A 67 -3.33 -7.06 -4.30
N ASP A 68 -2.61 -7.64 -5.23
CA ASP A 68 -3.06 -8.83 -5.93
C ASP A 68 -3.12 -10.01 -4.96
N ILE A 69 -4.25 -10.72 -4.96
CA ILE A 69 -4.47 -11.91 -4.09
C ILE A 69 -3.52 -13.06 -4.44
N ARG A 70 -3.02 -13.10 -5.68
CA ARG A 70 -2.07 -14.10 -6.17
C ARG A 70 -0.64 -13.86 -5.70
N SER A 71 -0.37 -12.70 -5.07
CA SER A 71 0.96 -12.34 -4.59
C SER A 71 1.42 -13.27 -3.46
N ASP A 72 2.70 -13.65 -3.49
CA ASP A 72 3.38 -14.53 -2.54
C ASP A 72 3.31 -14.08 -1.06
N LYS A 73 3.13 -12.79 -0.82
CA LYS A 73 2.92 -12.27 0.54
C LYS A 73 1.60 -12.70 1.16
N ILE A 74 0.59 -13.05 0.36
CA ILE A 74 -0.74 -13.38 0.87
C ILE A 74 -0.72 -14.66 1.73
N PRO A 75 -0.19 -15.81 1.24
CA PRO A 75 -0.07 -16.98 2.11
C PRO A 75 0.83 -16.74 3.33
N LYS A 76 1.90 -15.93 3.20
CA LYS A 76 2.76 -15.56 4.33
C LYS A 76 1.96 -14.78 5.39
N LEU A 77 1.15 -13.79 4.98
CA LEU A 77 0.30 -13.00 5.88
C LEU A 77 -0.83 -13.81 6.52
N LYS A 78 -1.39 -14.79 5.80
CA LYS A 78 -2.38 -15.71 6.39
C LYS A 78 -1.77 -16.58 7.49
N LYS A 79 -0.50 -16.97 7.34
CA LYS A 79 0.25 -17.75 8.34
C LYS A 79 0.73 -16.89 9.50
N ASN A 80 1.25 -15.70 9.22
CA ASN A 80 1.72 -14.72 10.20
C ASN A 80 1.30 -13.31 9.79
N SER A 81 0.30 -12.77 10.45
CA SER A 81 -0.26 -11.45 10.14
C SER A 81 0.62 -10.27 10.56
N SER A 82 1.76 -10.52 11.22
CA SER A 82 2.68 -9.46 11.65
C SER A 82 3.46 -8.90 10.47
N ALA A 83 3.50 -7.58 10.37
CA ALA A 83 4.24 -6.88 9.33
C ALA A 83 4.74 -5.52 9.84
N ALA A 84 5.51 -4.83 9.03
CA ALA A 84 5.94 -3.47 9.29
C ALA A 84 5.73 -2.59 8.05
N LEU A 85 5.45 -1.31 8.29
CA LEU A 85 5.48 -0.27 7.29
C LEU A 85 6.57 0.72 7.66
N ILE A 86 7.35 1.13 6.67
CA ILE A 86 8.43 2.11 6.83
C ILE A 86 8.13 3.27 5.87
N PHE A 87 7.99 4.46 6.43
CA PHE A 87 7.82 5.71 5.72
C PHE A 87 9.05 6.57 5.95
N TYR A 88 9.44 7.35 4.95
CA TYR A 88 10.53 8.29 5.09
C TYR A 88 10.26 9.56 4.29
N ASP A 89 10.33 10.69 4.98
CA ASP A 89 10.30 12.01 4.39
C ASP A 89 11.68 12.65 4.50
N LYS A 90 12.35 12.85 3.37
CA LYS A 90 13.70 13.40 3.30
C LYS A 90 13.75 14.90 3.61
N GLU A 91 12.69 15.64 3.32
CA GLU A 91 12.62 17.09 3.52
C GLU A 91 12.37 17.40 5.00
N GLU A 92 11.38 16.73 5.58
CA GLU A 92 11.08 16.85 7.03
C GLU A 92 12.07 16.05 7.90
N LYS A 93 12.88 15.16 7.30
CA LYS A 93 13.81 14.24 7.99
C LYS A 93 13.11 13.35 9.01
N ILE A 94 11.89 12.94 8.67
CA ILE A 94 11.05 12.07 9.51
C ILE A 94 11.08 10.64 8.97
N GLN A 95 11.47 9.69 9.82
CA GLN A 95 11.27 8.26 9.58
C GLN A 95 10.19 7.74 10.52
N LEU A 96 9.14 7.15 9.95
CA LEU A 96 8.11 6.46 10.71
C LEU A 96 8.19 4.96 10.45
N ARG A 97 8.31 4.17 11.53
CA ARG A 97 8.25 2.70 11.49
C ARG A 97 7.02 2.23 12.25
N VAL A 98 6.12 1.57 11.57
CA VAL A 98 4.85 1.10 12.14
C VAL A 98 4.83 -0.41 12.14
N LYS A 99 4.72 -1.03 13.31
CA LYS A 99 4.41 -2.46 13.44
C LYS A 99 2.90 -2.64 13.34
N VAL A 100 2.46 -3.55 12.49
CA VAL A 100 1.05 -3.75 12.19
C VAL A 100 0.65 -5.21 12.26
N LYS A 101 -0.65 -5.43 12.45
CA LYS A 101 -1.33 -6.71 12.16
C LYS A 101 -2.12 -6.53 10.87
N CYS A 102 -1.88 -7.40 9.90
CA CYS A 102 -2.54 -7.35 8.62
C CYS A 102 -3.83 -8.19 8.63
N LEU A 103 -4.87 -7.61 8.05
CA LEU A 103 -6.09 -8.31 7.70
C LEU A 103 -6.15 -8.38 6.16
N VAL A 104 -6.21 -9.59 5.63
CA VAL A 104 -6.37 -9.82 4.19
C VAL A 104 -7.86 -9.91 3.89
N ASN A 105 -8.38 -8.93 3.16
CA ASN A 105 -9.75 -8.93 2.66
C ASN A 105 -9.76 -9.39 1.21
N HIS A 106 -10.69 -10.29 0.86
CA HIS A 106 -10.89 -10.85 -0.46
C HIS A 106 -12.35 -11.29 -0.59
N ASP A 107 -12.97 -11.01 -1.72
CA ASP A 107 -14.36 -11.36 -2.05
C ASP A 107 -15.35 -11.00 -0.92
N ASN A 108 -15.25 -9.76 -0.45
CA ASN A 108 -16.13 -9.22 0.57
C ASN A 108 -16.45 -7.73 0.28
N GLU A 109 -17.39 -7.18 1.04
CA GLU A 109 -17.85 -5.80 0.89
C GLU A 109 -16.71 -4.76 0.92
N ILE A 110 -15.66 -5.00 1.72
CA ILE A 110 -14.50 -4.08 1.81
C ILE A 110 -13.75 -4.06 0.47
N THR A 111 -13.57 -5.22 -0.18
CA THR A 111 -12.90 -5.32 -1.47
C THR A 111 -13.74 -4.74 -2.59
N GLU A 112 -15.04 -4.98 -2.60
CA GLU A 112 -16.00 -4.41 -3.56
C GLU A 112 -15.99 -2.88 -3.49
N GLN A 113 -16.13 -2.31 -2.29
CA GLN A 113 -16.08 -0.85 -2.09
C GLN A 113 -14.72 -0.25 -2.49
N SER A 114 -13.63 -0.97 -2.26
CA SER A 114 -12.29 -0.52 -2.65
C SER A 114 -12.11 -0.57 -4.16
N TRP A 115 -12.61 -1.63 -4.80
CA TRP A 115 -12.56 -1.81 -6.25
C TRP A 115 -13.37 -0.74 -6.97
N SER A 116 -14.61 -0.48 -6.55
CA SER A 116 -15.46 0.52 -7.15
C SER A 116 -14.85 1.93 -7.15
N LYS A 117 -14.05 2.25 -6.13
CA LYS A 117 -13.34 3.54 -6.00
C LYS A 117 -11.97 3.56 -6.70
N THR A 118 -11.50 2.41 -7.18
CA THR A 118 -10.18 2.32 -7.83
C THR A 118 -10.26 2.89 -9.24
N ALA A 119 -9.38 3.85 -9.54
CA ALA A 119 -9.32 4.45 -10.87
C ALA A 119 -9.05 3.37 -11.93
N HIS A 120 -9.75 3.46 -13.05
CA HIS A 120 -9.69 2.53 -14.18
C HIS A 120 -8.24 2.18 -14.58
N VAL A 121 -7.38 3.19 -14.79
CA VAL A 121 -5.96 3.00 -15.13
C VAL A 121 -5.19 2.19 -14.07
N SER A 122 -5.60 2.24 -12.81
CA SER A 122 -4.95 1.50 -11.73
C SER A 122 -5.39 0.03 -11.66
N ARG A 123 -6.49 -0.34 -12.33
CA ARG A 123 -6.96 -1.73 -12.40
C ARG A 123 -6.15 -2.56 -13.38
N LYS A 124 -5.49 -1.91 -14.35
CA LYS A 124 -4.67 -2.57 -15.37
C LYS A 124 -3.61 -3.52 -14.78
N CYS A 125 -3.01 -3.16 -13.64
CA CYS A 125 -1.99 -4.01 -13.00
C CYS A 125 -2.51 -5.36 -12.49
N TYR A 126 -3.83 -5.57 -12.42
CA TYR A 126 -4.44 -6.84 -12.03
C TYR A 126 -4.81 -7.73 -13.22
N LEU A 127 -4.65 -7.24 -14.46
CA LEU A 127 -4.94 -7.98 -15.69
C LEU A 127 -3.77 -8.84 -16.19
N VAL A 128 -2.65 -8.82 -15.47
CA VAL A 128 -1.51 -9.70 -15.79
C VAL A 128 -1.87 -11.17 -15.61
N ASN A 129 -1.41 -12.01 -16.52
CA ASN A 129 -1.72 -13.45 -16.54
C ASN A 129 -1.19 -14.14 -15.28
N ASN A 130 0.03 -13.83 -14.89
CA ASN A 130 0.69 -14.41 -13.72
C ASN A 130 0.63 -13.49 -12.51
N GLY A 131 0.62 -14.04 -11.31
CA GLY A 131 0.70 -13.27 -10.08
C GLY A 131 2.02 -12.50 -9.96
N PRO A 132 2.04 -11.37 -9.21
CA PRO A 132 3.29 -10.64 -8.98
C PRO A 132 4.35 -11.51 -8.31
N GLY A 133 5.59 -11.46 -8.84
CA GLY A 133 6.72 -12.23 -8.33
C GLY A 133 6.83 -13.64 -8.90
N THR A 134 5.98 -14.04 -9.86
CA THR A 134 6.13 -15.31 -10.57
C THR A 134 7.43 -15.32 -11.39
N GLU A 135 8.26 -16.36 -11.21
CA GLU A 135 9.43 -16.57 -12.03
C GLU A 135 9.01 -16.92 -13.46
N MET A 136 9.71 -16.35 -14.43
CA MET A 136 9.43 -16.53 -15.86
C MET A 136 10.73 -16.83 -16.59
N GLU A 137 10.68 -17.70 -17.59
CA GLU A 137 11.85 -18.04 -18.42
C GLU A 137 12.27 -16.86 -19.29
N GLU A 138 11.32 -16.06 -19.77
CA GLU A 138 11.58 -14.88 -20.58
C GLU A 138 10.85 -13.64 -20.05
N PRO A 139 11.45 -12.43 -20.18
CA PRO A 139 10.81 -11.18 -19.74
C PRO A 139 9.56 -10.89 -20.59
N SER A 140 8.45 -10.54 -19.94
CA SER A 140 7.24 -10.08 -20.62
C SER A 140 6.51 -9.04 -19.77
N SER A 141 5.56 -8.31 -20.39
CA SER A 141 4.66 -7.41 -19.66
C SER A 141 3.69 -8.17 -18.75
N GLY A 142 3.49 -9.46 -19.01
CA GLY A 142 2.49 -10.30 -18.36
C GLY A 142 1.06 -10.03 -18.82
N LEU A 143 0.81 -9.06 -19.68
CA LEU A 143 -0.50 -8.77 -20.25
C LEU A 143 -0.77 -9.70 -21.46
N SER A 144 -2.06 -9.95 -21.73
CA SER A 144 -2.45 -10.63 -22.98
C SER A 144 -2.15 -9.73 -24.19
N GLU A 145 -1.89 -10.36 -25.33
CA GLU A 145 -1.61 -9.63 -26.58
C GLU A 145 -2.73 -8.67 -26.98
N ASP A 146 -3.98 -9.03 -26.70
CA ASP A 146 -5.14 -8.18 -27.00
C ASP A 146 -5.12 -6.90 -26.20
N ILE A 147 -4.76 -6.97 -24.91
CA ILE A 147 -4.66 -5.79 -24.04
C ILE A 147 -3.45 -4.92 -24.42
N GLU A 148 -2.34 -5.54 -24.85
CA GLU A 148 -1.18 -4.80 -25.33
C GLU A 148 -1.45 -4.04 -26.63
N LYS A 149 -2.16 -4.67 -27.58
CA LYS A 149 -2.44 -4.10 -28.92
C LYS A 149 -3.62 -3.14 -28.93
N SER A 150 -4.72 -3.46 -28.25
CA SER A 150 -5.97 -2.68 -28.26
C SER A 150 -6.04 -1.60 -27.16
N GLY A 151 -5.13 -1.67 -26.19
CA GLY A 151 -5.23 -0.88 -24.99
C GLY A 151 -6.24 -1.45 -23.98
N PHE A 152 -6.38 -0.77 -22.87
CA PHE A 152 -7.20 -1.18 -21.74
C PHE A 152 -8.59 -0.52 -21.81
N THR A 153 -9.65 -1.31 -21.88
CA THR A 153 -11.05 -0.84 -21.95
C THR A 153 -11.74 -0.88 -20.59
N MET A 154 -12.88 -0.18 -20.47
CA MET A 154 -13.71 -0.20 -19.25
C MET A 154 -14.27 -1.61 -18.96
N GLU A 155 -14.67 -2.35 -20.00
CA GLU A 155 -15.21 -3.71 -19.88
C GLU A 155 -14.19 -4.70 -19.30
N GLN A 156 -12.91 -4.52 -19.61
CA GLN A 156 -11.83 -5.35 -19.06
C GLN A 156 -11.50 -5.03 -17.60
N SER A 157 -12.12 -4.00 -17.01
CA SER A 157 -11.87 -3.59 -15.62
C SER A 157 -12.94 -4.09 -14.64
N GLU A 158 -14.02 -4.70 -15.11
CA GLU A 158 -15.07 -5.30 -14.30
C GLU A 158 -14.79 -6.76 -13.98
#